data_860546e5979098dcdc3fc9faf24cd9bd
#
_entry.id   860546e5979098dcdc3fc9faf24cd9bd
#
_cell.length_a   1.000
_cell.length_b   1.000
_cell.length_c   1.000
_cell.angle_alpha   90.00
_cell.angle_beta   90.00
_cell.angle_gamma   90.00
#
_symmetry.space_group_name_H-M   'P 1'
#
loop_
_entity.id
_entity.type
_entity.pdbx_description
1 polymer ?
#
loop_
_entity_poly.entity_id
_entity_poly.type
_entity_poly.pdbx_seq_one_letter_code
_entity_poly.pdbx_strand_id
1 'polypeptide(L)'
;MFATGNIKRQKTREQTRSLDNDNFPVMGRIDYKPDASYTHHEDNFYFRYYNSNERLHGRTMEDWLRPSIFLGKAFTPYPGCAPRPWSENPTGLYNVQNTHSLENYKRGVRAMFELCMKMGLKYWSAYDRDLAPEGETSEETQYNYEQIVELIQEYQQKSGIRPLWIGIDFKNTYKFRNGAVTNPEATVVTYAGYQTKRALDIANKLGAENVMFSGSQEGYFNVMNTDLNREMKNFHKFLKLMIEHKDRIGYRGQLLMQTVFDTRNKNEGSKYCYDFSSTLCFLKHYNLDRQVKLVVKPGHFTYMANVYGSLGSVDVKNKNLYDIHKASMTMKSIVENGGMSPGGLTFYVPHHKSTFDAKDLAEAFITAVDTYAKALRIAIKFINDIQLNKSIQMRYVSFSSGWGSKFNSSEANLDDCEDQCRKQESNVMLPPPSRSEHWQAVLTRNVETPFLK
;
A
#
# COMPACT_ATOMS: atom_id res chain seq x y z
N MET A 1 35.53 -59.17 26.97
CA MET A 1 35.26 -58.02 27.89
C MET A 1 34.85 -56.85 27.03
N PHE A 2 33.56 -56.60 26.89
CA PHE A 2 33.06 -55.45 26.19
C PHE A 2 32.37 -54.53 27.22
N ALA A 3 32.89 -53.32 27.34
CA ALA A 3 32.36 -52.32 28.24
C ALA A 3 31.10 -51.67 27.65
N THR A 4 29.99 -51.82 28.36
CA THR A 4 28.72 -51.15 28.05
C THR A 4 28.76 -49.72 28.54
N GLY A 5 28.90 -48.77 27.61
CA GLY A 5 28.77 -47.32 27.91
C GLY A 5 27.31 -46.92 28.06
N ASN A 6 26.96 -46.43 29.24
CA ASN A 6 25.68 -45.84 29.55
C ASN A 6 25.51 -44.48 28.83
N ILE A 7 24.69 -44.44 27.79
CA ILE A 7 24.24 -43.20 27.18
C ILE A 7 23.12 -42.62 28.03
N LYS A 8 23.45 -41.62 28.84
CA LYS A 8 22.44 -40.77 29.53
C LYS A 8 21.62 -40.03 28.47
N ARG A 9 20.37 -40.44 28.25
CA ARG A 9 19.37 -39.63 27.56
C ARG A 9 19.16 -38.34 28.34
N GLN A 10 19.64 -37.24 27.80
CA GLN A 10 19.15 -35.92 28.19
C GLN A 10 17.69 -35.81 27.85
N LYS A 11 16.82 -35.76 28.84
CA LYS A 11 15.44 -35.35 28.69
C LYS A 11 15.45 -33.87 28.23
N THR A 12 15.19 -33.63 26.97
CA THR A 12 14.85 -32.30 26.48
C THR A 12 13.57 -31.87 27.20
N ARG A 13 13.70 -30.86 28.04
CA ARG A 13 12.55 -30.17 28.66
C ARG A 13 11.71 -29.65 27.50
N GLU A 14 10.55 -30.23 27.28
CA GLU A 14 9.45 -29.57 26.59
C GLU A 14 9.10 -28.34 27.43
N GLN A 15 9.61 -27.20 27.01
CA GLN A 15 9.09 -25.92 27.47
C GLN A 15 7.65 -25.84 27.00
N THR A 16 6.71 -25.99 27.91
CA THR A 16 5.33 -25.55 27.77
C THR A 16 5.38 -24.07 27.38
N ARG A 17 5.28 -23.80 26.10
CA ARG A 17 5.14 -22.44 25.59
C ARG A 17 3.83 -21.89 26.14
N SER A 18 3.90 -20.89 27.00
CA SER A 18 2.74 -20.13 27.46
C SER A 18 1.99 -19.55 26.25
N LEU A 19 0.69 -19.37 26.39
CA LEU A 19 -0.22 -18.82 25.34
C LEU A 19 0.11 -17.38 24.91
N ASP A 20 1.03 -16.69 25.60
CA ASP A 20 1.66 -15.41 25.21
C ASP A 20 2.98 -15.69 24.48
N ASN A 21 2.87 -16.30 23.31
CA ASN A 21 4.06 -16.58 22.50
C ASN A 21 4.65 -15.30 21.94
N ASP A 22 5.87 -14.98 22.33
CA ASP A 22 6.73 -14.01 21.64
C ASP A 22 7.10 -14.60 20.26
N ASN A 23 6.45 -14.10 19.20
CA ASN A 23 6.70 -14.54 17.82
C ASN A 23 8.00 -13.97 17.28
N PHE A 24 8.53 -12.93 17.95
CA PHE A 24 9.79 -12.27 17.64
C PHE A 24 10.70 -12.25 18.88
N PRO A 25 11.13 -13.42 19.40
CA PRO A 25 11.75 -13.54 20.72
C PRO A 25 13.12 -12.86 20.84
N VAL A 26 13.80 -12.63 19.74
CA VAL A 26 15.13 -11.98 19.69
C VAL A 26 15.02 -10.46 19.59
N MET A 27 13.82 -9.93 19.39
CA MET A 27 13.60 -8.54 19.08
C MET A 27 12.85 -7.82 20.20
N GLY A 28 13.50 -6.82 20.78
CA GLY A 28 12.87 -5.87 21.70
C GLY A 28 12.06 -4.80 20.96
N ARG A 29 11.81 -3.68 21.62
CA ARG A 29 11.26 -2.48 20.97
C ARG A 29 12.27 -1.92 19.97
N ILE A 30 11.79 -1.52 18.81
CA ILE A 30 12.57 -0.91 17.76
C ILE A 30 12.69 0.60 18.04
N ASP A 31 13.85 1.02 18.49
CA ASP A 31 14.10 2.41 18.85
C ASP A 31 14.72 3.20 17.69
N TYR A 32 14.52 4.52 17.72
CA TYR A 32 15.22 5.45 16.83
C TYR A 32 16.67 5.65 17.32
N LYS A 33 17.66 5.28 16.49
CA LYS A 33 19.08 5.39 16.78
C LYS A 33 19.85 5.98 15.58
N PRO A 34 19.82 7.32 15.41
CA PRO A 34 20.41 7.98 14.23
C PRO A 34 21.93 7.82 14.13
N ASP A 35 22.61 7.72 15.27
CA ASP A 35 24.06 7.65 15.36
C ASP A 35 24.61 6.20 15.46
N ALA A 36 23.72 5.19 15.32
CA ALA A 36 24.16 3.79 15.34
C ALA A 36 25.17 3.54 14.22
N SER A 37 26.38 3.12 14.59
CA SER A 37 27.40 2.75 13.62
C SER A 37 26.97 1.51 12.85
N TYR A 38 27.31 1.45 11.56
CA TYR A 38 27.23 0.23 10.77
C TYR A 38 28.27 -0.76 11.32
N THR A 39 27.92 -1.46 12.37
CA THR A 39 28.68 -2.61 12.80
C THR A 39 28.01 -3.85 12.21
N HIS A 40 28.83 -4.81 11.77
CA HIS A 40 28.40 -6.12 11.27
C HIS A 40 27.76 -6.99 12.39
N HIS A 41 27.02 -6.38 13.32
CA HIS A 41 26.33 -7.11 14.37
C HIS A 41 25.02 -7.66 13.82
N GLU A 42 24.74 -8.89 14.16
CA GLU A 42 23.61 -9.69 13.69
C GLU A 42 22.23 -9.11 14.01
N ASP A 43 22.13 -8.04 14.81
CA ASP A 43 20.88 -7.48 15.30
C ASP A 43 20.74 -6.00 14.95
N ASN A 44 20.33 -5.68 13.70
CA ASN A 44 20.03 -4.33 13.23
C ASN A 44 18.56 -3.92 13.44
N PHE A 45 18.01 -4.24 14.61
CA PHE A 45 16.63 -3.90 14.94
C PHE A 45 16.50 -2.49 15.53
N TYR A 46 16.72 -1.47 14.69
CA TYR A 46 16.52 -0.06 15.05
C TYR A 46 16.17 0.76 13.81
N PHE A 47 15.52 1.90 14.03
CA PHE A 47 15.31 2.90 12.99
C PHE A 47 16.45 3.92 12.99
N ARG A 48 17.00 4.19 11.83
CA ARG A 48 18.00 5.25 11.67
C ARG A 48 17.37 6.58 11.29
N TYR A 49 16.27 6.54 10.59
CA TYR A 49 15.58 7.72 10.06
C TYR A 49 14.13 7.85 10.54
N TYR A 50 13.46 6.78 10.89
CA TYR A 50 12.08 6.86 11.34
C TYR A 50 12.01 7.25 12.82
N ASN A 51 11.44 8.44 13.06
CA ASN A 51 11.08 8.94 14.39
C ASN A 51 9.65 9.44 14.34
N SER A 52 8.71 8.64 14.82
CA SER A 52 7.27 8.92 14.73
C SER A 52 6.86 10.31 15.21
N ASN A 53 7.50 10.80 16.28
CA ASN A 53 7.16 12.05 16.95
C ASN A 53 7.89 13.28 16.38
N GLU A 54 8.88 13.08 15.51
CA GLU A 54 9.62 14.19 14.94
C GLU A 54 8.71 15.06 14.07
N ARG A 55 8.73 16.39 14.36
CA ARG A 55 7.95 17.34 13.58
C ARG A 55 8.74 17.83 12.38
N LEU A 56 8.17 17.59 11.21
CA LEU A 56 8.72 17.95 9.92
C LEU A 56 7.65 18.70 9.13
N HIS A 57 7.97 19.90 8.66
CA HIS A 57 7.06 20.70 7.84
C HIS A 57 5.63 20.81 8.42
N GLY A 58 5.53 21.08 9.73
CA GLY A 58 4.27 21.32 10.43
C GLY A 58 3.52 20.11 10.98
N ARG A 59 3.89 18.86 10.58
CA ARG A 59 3.28 17.62 11.06
C ARG A 59 4.33 16.65 11.61
N THR A 60 3.87 15.62 12.32
CA THR A 60 4.77 14.54 12.75
C THR A 60 5.17 13.67 11.54
N MET A 61 6.31 12.99 11.65
CA MET A 61 6.75 12.04 10.62
C MET A 61 5.71 10.93 10.43
N GLU A 62 5.10 10.49 11.52
CA GLU A 62 4.02 9.51 11.48
C GLU A 62 2.79 10.03 10.70
N ASP A 63 2.39 11.27 10.89
CA ASP A 63 1.26 11.87 10.16
C ASP A 63 1.53 12.00 8.66
N TRP A 64 2.78 12.25 8.27
CA TRP A 64 3.17 12.30 6.87
C TRP A 64 3.20 10.93 6.20
N LEU A 65 3.77 9.92 6.87
CA LEU A 65 3.96 8.60 6.30
C LEU A 65 2.72 7.71 6.50
N ARG A 66 2.08 7.77 7.66
CA ARG A 66 1.01 6.86 8.09
C ARG A 66 1.33 5.41 7.70
N PRO A 67 2.49 4.88 8.16
CA PRO A 67 3.01 3.61 7.69
C PRO A 67 2.14 2.45 8.18
N SER A 68 1.75 1.56 7.29
CA SER A 68 1.00 0.36 7.62
C SER A 68 1.69 -0.91 7.15
N ILE A 69 1.67 -1.93 8.00
CA ILE A 69 2.11 -3.28 7.68
C ILE A 69 0.97 -4.00 6.97
N PHE A 70 1.26 -4.64 5.83
CA PHE A 70 0.30 -5.49 5.15
C PHE A 70 0.29 -6.88 5.77
N LEU A 71 -0.85 -7.28 6.35
CA LEU A 71 -1.03 -8.58 7.02
C LEU A 71 -0.83 -9.75 6.05
N GLY A 72 -1.54 -9.78 4.94
CA GLY A 72 -1.55 -10.75 3.86
C GLY A 72 -0.55 -11.90 3.94
N LYS A 73 0.02 -12.25 2.81
CA LYS A 73 0.94 -13.39 2.66
C LYS A 73 2.19 -13.40 3.54
N ALA A 74 2.53 -12.29 4.16
CA ALA A 74 3.65 -12.23 5.10
C ALA A 74 3.34 -12.94 6.43
N PHE A 75 2.11 -12.86 6.90
CA PHE A 75 1.67 -13.38 8.20
C PHE A 75 0.70 -14.53 8.09
N THR A 76 -0.19 -14.54 7.10
CA THR A 76 -1.20 -15.58 6.91
C THR A 76 -0.70 -16.69 5.99
N PRO A 77 -1.04 -17.95 6.28
CA PRO A 77 -0.67 -19.06 5.42
C PRO A 77 -1.46 -18.99 4.11
N TYR A 78 -0.86 -19.48 3.03
CA TYR A 78 -1.56 -19.72 1.77
C TYR A 78 -0.92 -20.92 1.04
N PRO A 79 -1.65 -21.59 0.14
CA PRO A 79 -1.12 -22.76 -0.57
C PRO A 79 0.20 -22.47 -1.30
N GLY A 80 1.19 -23.34 -1.10
CA GLY A 80 2.50 -23.26 -1.73
C GLY A 80 3.48 -22.24 -1.11
N CYS A 81 3.14 -21.61 0.04
CA CYS A 81 4.11 -20.81 0.78
C CYS A 81 4.89 -21.65 1.80
N ALA A 82 6.08 -21.17 2.15
CA ALA A 82 6.83 -21.73 3.27
C ALA A 82 6.04 -21.57 4.58
N PRO A 83 6.12 -22.53 5.52
CA PRO A 83 5.51 -22.39 6.85
C PRO A 83 5.98 -21.11 7.53
N ARG A 84 5.10 -20.47 8.29
CA ARG A 84 5.46 -19.29 9.09
C ARG A 84 5.98 -19.72 10.46
N PRO A 85 6.91 -18.98 11.08
CA PRO A 85 7.44 -19.34 12.40
C PRO A 85 6.37 -19.51 13.49
N TRP A 86 5.26 -18.79 13.36
CA TRP A 86 4.11 -18.84 14.26
C TRP A 86 3.03 -19.85 13.86
N SER A 87 3.16 -20.56 12.73
CA SER A 87 2.22 -21.61 12.33
C SER A 87 2.29 -22.82 13.23
N GLU A 88 1.22 -23.60 13.36
CA GLU A 88 1.18 -24.82 14.20
C GLU A 88 2.19 -25.88 13.79
N ASN A 89 2.49 -26.00 12.51
CA ASN A 89 3.45 -26.93 11.96
C ASN A 89 4.54 -26.20 11.16
N PRO A 90 5.46 -25.47 11.82
CA PRO A 90 6.51 -24.72 11.13
C PRO A 90 7.50 -25.61 10.36
N THR A 91 7.61 -26.90 10.73
CA THR A 91 8.47 -27.91 10.07
C THR A 91 7.72 -28.86 9.17
N GLY A 92 6.40 -28.77 9.09
CA GLY A 92 5.55 -29.69 8.33
C GLY A 92 5.70 -29.50 6.84
N LEU A 93 6.63 -30.24 6.25
CA LEU A 93 6.64 -30.49 4.82
C LEU A 93 5.25 -31.02 4.39
N TYR A 94 4.51 -30.23 3.62
CA TYR A 94 3.42 -30.65 2.75
C TYR A 94 2.07 -31.07 3.35
N ASN A 95 1.76 -30.81 4.61
CA ASN A 95 0.38 -31.01 5.06
C ASN A 95 -0.48 -29.81 4.74
N VAL A 96 -0.94 -29.76 3.48
CA VAL A 96 -1.78 -28.67 2.91
C VAL A 96 -3.11 -28.50 3.68
N GLN A 97 -3.57 -29.53 4.40
CA GLN A 97 -4.87 -29.55 5.07
C GLN A 97 -4.97 -28.64 6.30
N ASN A 98 -3.89 -28.37 7.02
CA ASN A 98 -3.92 -27.54 8.26
C ASN A 98 -3.45 -26.10 8.08
N THR A 99 -2.97 -25.70 6.89
CA THR A 99 -2.49 -24.32 6.69
C THR A 99 -3.60 -23.27 6.75
N HIS A 100 -4.83 -23.65 6.41
CA HIS A 100 -6.01 -22.78 6.39
C HIS A 100 -6.87 -22.86 7.67
N SER A 101 -6.34 -23.37 8.77
CA SER A 101 -7.08 -23.38 10.03
C SER A 101 -7.31 -21.97 10.58
N LEU A 102 -8.46 -21.74 11.19
CA LEU A 102 -8.78 -20.47 11.87
C LEU A 102 -7.69 -20.10 12.89
N GLU A 103 -7.12 -21.08 13.59
CA GLU A 103 -6.06 -20.84 14.57
C GLU A 103 -4.76 -20.32 13.92
N ASN A 104 -4.40 -20.78 12.73
CA ASN A 104 -3.25 -20.24 12.01
C ASN A 104 -3.46 -18.78 11.59
N TYR A 105 -4.69 -18.40 11.21
CA TYR A 105 -5.02 -17.00 10.95
C TYR A 105 -4.93 -16.16 12.23
N LYS A 106 -5.45 -16.65 13.36
CA LYS A 106 -5.34 -16.01 14.68
C LYS A 106 -3.86 -15.78 15.07
N ARG A 107 -2.99 -16.76 14.83
CA ARG A 107 -1.54 -16.64 15.08
C ARG A 107 -0.90 -15.58 14.19
N GLY A 108 -1.25 -15.52 12.91
CA GLY A 108 -0.78 -14.49 11.99
C GLY A 108 -1.18 -13.08 12.44
N VAL A 109 -2.41 -12.91 12.90
CA VAL A 109 -2.89 -11.64 13.48
C VAL A 109 -2.08 -11.27 14.73
N ARG A 110 -1.87 -12.20 15.67
CA ARG A 110 -1.05 -11.96 16.87
C ARG A 110 0.36 -11.52 16.50
N ALA A 111 1.01 -12.24 15.59
CA ALA A 111 2.36 -11.90 15.12
C ALA A 111 2.43 -10.50 14.48
N MET A 112 1.44 -10.14 13.66
CA MET A 112 1.37 -8.82 13.03
C MET A 112 1.23 -7.71 14.09
N PHE A 113 0.32 -7.86 15.08
CA PHE A 113 0.17 -6.88 16.15
C PHE A 113 1.43 -6.76 17.00
N GLU A 114 2.08 -7.88 17.32
CA GLU A 114 3.36 -7.88 18.04
C GLU A 114 4.42 -7.08 17.29
N LEU A 115 4.58 -7.32 15.97
CA LEU A 115 5.54 -6.58 15.17
C LEU A 115 5.19 -5.08 15.11
N CYS A 116 3.92 -4.72 14.92
CA CYS A 116 3.47 -3.32 14.96
C CYS A 116 3.82 -2.65 16.28
N MET A 117 3.57 -3.32 17.42
CA MET A 117 3.88 -2.80 18.75
C MET A 117 5.40 -2.62 18.95
N LYS A 118 6.21 -3.62 18.55
CA LYS A 118 7.69 -3.53 18.62
C LYS A 118 8.23 -2.41 17.74
N MET A 119 7.66 -2.18 16.55
CA MET A 119 8.03 -1.09 15.64
C MET A 119 7.42 0.27 16.02
N GLY A 120 6.48 0.34 16.96
CA GLY A 120 5.77 1.57 17.31
C GLY A 120 4.87 2.11 16.19
N LEU A 121 4.35 1.24 15.32
CA LEU A 121 3.45 1.61 14.22
C LEU A 121 1.99 1.58 14.65
N LYS A 122 1.18 2.51 14.15
CA LYS A 122 -0.23 2.64 14.49
C LYS A 122 -1.19 1.99 13.50
N TYR A 123 -0.68 1.56 12.34
CA TYR A 123 -1.54 1.09 11.26
C TYR A 123 -1.10 -0.26 10.70
N TRP A 124 -2.09 -1.04 10.32
CA TRP A 124 -1.95 -2.25 9.52
C TRP A 124 -3.00 -2.26 8.40
N SER A 125 -2.86 -3.15 7.42
CA SER A 125 -3.79 -3.28 6.29
C SER A 125 -3.93 -4.73 5.89
N ALA A 126 -5.11 -5.13 5.43
CA ALA A 126 -5.38 -6.48 4.96
C ALA A 126 -6.49 -6.49 3.92
N TYR A 127 -6.47 -7.51 3.06
CA TYR A 127 -7.69 -7.90 2.36
C TYR A 127 -8.58 -8.74 3.30
N ASP A 128 -9.86 -8.76 3.03
CA ASP A 128 -10.84 -9.52 3.80
C ASP A 128 -10.46 -11.01 3.90
N ARG A 129 -10.00 -11.62 2.82
CA ARG A 129 -9.55 -13.02 2.77
C ARG A 129 -8.24 -13.30 3.51
N ASP A 130 -7.46 -12.28 3.81
CA ASP A 130 -6.26 -12.41 4.66
C ASP A 130 -6.62 -12.47 6.15
N LEU A 131 -7.85 -12.08 6.53
CA LEU A 131 -8.30 -12.05 7.92
C LEU A 131 -8.72 -13.43 8.42
N ALA A 132 -9.55 -14.15 7.66
CA ALA A 132 -10.12 -15.42 8.08
C ALA A 132 -10.26 -16.40 6.90
N PRO A 133 -10.19 -17.73 7.17
CA PRO A 133 -10.46 -18.72 6.15
C PRO A 133 -11.95 -18.76 5.80
N GLU A 134 -12.27 -19.05 4.54
CA GLU A 134 -13.62 -19.43 4.14
C GLU A 134 -13.94 -20.82 4.71
N GLY A 135 -15.11 -20.98 5.31
CA GLY A 135 -15.65 -22.28 5.73
C GLY A 135 -16.33 -23.02 4.58
N GLU A 136 -16.78 -24.23 4.86
CA GLU A 136 -17.59 -25.02 3.92
C GLU A 136 -18.98 -24.41 3.71
N THR A 137 -19.51 -23.73 4.73
CA THR A 137 -20.80 -23.02 4.69
C THR A 137 -20.65 -21.53 4.91
N SER A 138 -21.70 -20.75 4.59
CA SER A 138 -21.73 -19.32 4.88
C SER A 138 -21.72 -19.02 6.37
N GLU A 139 -22.37 -19.88 7.17
CA GLU A 139 -22.42 -19.77 8.64
C GLU A 139 -21.04 -19.98 9.27
N GLU A 140 -20.32 -21.00 8.81
CA GLU A 140 -18.95 -21.25 9.26
C GLU A 140 -18.02 -20.11 8.86
N THR A 141 -18.14 -19.62 7.62
CA THR A 141 -17.39 -18.45 7.15
C THR A 141 -17.67 -17.24 8.05
N GLN A 142 -18.93 -16.96 8.35
CA GLN A 142 -19.32 -15.85 9.21
C GLN A 142 -18.74 -16.01 10.63
N TYR A 143 -18.83 -17.21 11.21
CA TYR A 143 -18.22 -17.53 12.50
C TYR A 143 -16.71 -17.27 12.52
N ASN A 144 -15.99 -17.71 11.48
CA ASN A 144 -14.55 -17.49 11.38
C ASN A 144 -14.19 -16.00 11.39
N TYR A 145 -14.92 -15.18 10.65
CA TYR A 145 -14.72 -13.74 10.64
C TYR A 145 -15.04 -13.09 11.99
N GLU A 146 -16.10 -13.51 12.66
CA GLU A 146 -16.48 -13.00 13.99
C GLU A 146 -15.38 -13.25 15.00
N GLN A 147 -14.84 -14.48 15.03
CA GLN A 147 -13.75 -14.86 15.92
C GLN A 147 -12.45 -14.04 15.70
N ILE A 148 -12.13 -13.74 14.43
CA ILE A 148 -10.96 -12.90 14.11
C ILE A 148 -11.21 -11.44 14.46
N VAL A 149 -12.39 -10.92 14.18
CA VAL A 149 -12.75 -9.53 14.50
C VAL A 149 -12.71 -9.28 16.01
N GLU A 150 -13.22 -10.21 16.81
CA GLU A 150 -13.13 -10.16 18.27
C GLU A 150 -11.66 -10.10 18.74
N LEU A 151 -10.83 -11.00 18.24
CA LEU A 151 -9.40 -11.00 18.54
C LEU A 151 -8.71 -9.67 18.17
N ILE A 152 -8.99 -9.15 16.98
CA ILE A 152 -8.45 -7.87 16.52
C ILE A 152 -8.90 -6.73 17.45
N GLN A 153 -10.17 -6.69 17.83
CA GLN A 153 -10.69 -5.67 18.75
C GLN A 153 -10.01 -5.69 20.11
N GLU A 154 -9.71 -6.88 20.66
CA GLU A 154 -8.93 -7.00 21.89
C GLU A 154 -7.54 -6.38 21.77
N TYR A 155 -6.83 -6.67 20.67
CA TYR A 155 -5.51 -6.08 20.41
C TYR A 155 -5.58 -4.57 20.16
N GLN A 156 -6.60 -4.09 19.46
CA GLN A 156 -6.83 -2.65 19.23
C GLN A 156 -7.05 -1.91 20.56
N GLN A 157 -7.86 -2.48 21.47
CA GLN A 157 -8.09 -1.88 22.79
C GLN A 157 -6.81 -1.76 23.62
N LYS A 158 -5.93 -2.77 23.54
CA LYS A 158 -4.66 -2.80 24.29
C LYS A 158 -3.57 -1.90 23.69
N SER A 159 -3.54 -1.75 22.35
CA SER A 159 -2.41 -1.14 21.64
C SER A 159 -2.75 0.21 20.97
N GLY A 160 -4.02 0.49 20.72
CA GLY A 160 -4.44 1.62 19.89
C GLY A 160 -4.15 1.48 18.39
N ILE A 161 -3.60 0.33 17.96
CA ILE A 161 -3.28 0.04 16.56
C ILE A 161 -4.56 -0.30 15.81
N ARG A 162 -4.77 0.27 14.61
CA ARG A 162 -6.02 0.12 13.84
C ARG A 162 -5.78 -0.09 12.33
N PRO A 163 -6.76 -0.57 11.58
CA PRO A 163 -6.56 -0.77 10.15
C PRO A 163 -6.49 0.58 9.42
N LEU A 164 -5.44 0.75 8.60
CA LEU A 164 -5.39 1.84 7.63
C LEU A 164 -6.44 1.60 6.55
N TRP A 165 -6.54 0.35 6.07
CA TRP A 165 -7.61 -0.06 5.18
C TRP A 165 -7.91 -1.54 5.30
N ILE A 166 -9.16 -1.90 5.04
CA ILE A 166 -9.63 -3.25 4.74
C ILE A 166 -9.96 -3.31 3.25
N GLY A 167 -9.36 -4.24 2.53
CA GLY A 167 -9.57 -4.42 1.10
C GLY A 167 -10.51 -5.58 0.80
N ILE A 168 -11.13 -5.55 -0.38
CA ILE A 168 -11.98 -6.62 -0.89
C ILE A 168 -11.17 -7.40 -1.91
N ASP A 169 -10.87 -8.69 -1.61
CA ASP A 169 -10.09 -9.54 -2.51
C ASP A 169 -10.99 -10.37 -3.43
N PHE A 170 -11.06 -9.94 -4.69
CA PHE A 170 -11.66 -10.72 -5.76
C PHE A 170 -10.65 -11.55 -6.55
N LYS A 171 -9.35 -11.36 -6.33
CA LYS A 171 -8.29 -11.93 -7.17
C LYS A 171 -8.08 -13.43 -6.98
N ASN A 172 -8.17 -13.92 -5.76
CA ASN A 172 -7.74 -15.28 -5.41
C ASN A 172 -8.87 -16.31 -5.47
N THR A 173 -9.93 -16.05 -6.21
CA THR A 173 -11.10 -16.94 -6.33
C THR A 173 -11.41 -17.29 -7.77
N TYR A 174 -11.55 -18.60 -8.03
CA TYR A 174 -11.96 -19.12 -9.34
C TYR A 174 -13.26 -18.47 -9.86
N LYS A 175 -14.22 -18.21 -8.96
CA LYS A 175 -15.54 -17.63 -9.26
C LYS A 175 -15.43 -16.30 -10.04
N PHE A 176 -14.39 -15.51 -9.79
CA PHE A 176 -14.23 -14.17 -10.35
C PHE A 176 -13.31 -14.08 -11.57
N ARG A 177 -12.99 -15.20 -12.21
CA ARG A 177 -12.06 -15.20 -13.37
C ARG A 177 -12.53 -14.35 -14.54
N ASN A 178 -13.85 -14.22 -14.74
CA ASN A 178 -14.45 -13.37 -15.78
C ASN A 178 -14.99 -12.05 -15.22
N GLY A 179 -14.32 -11.50 -14.21
CA GLY A 179 -14.80 -10.34 -13.46
C GLY A 179 -15.58 -10.75 -12.21
N ALA A 180 -15.66 -9.86 -11.25
CA ALA A 180 -16.51 -9.99 -10.07
C ALA A 180 -17.81 -9.20 -10.26
N VAL A 181 -17.68 -7.88 -10.42
CA VAL A 181 -18.83 -6.96 -10.52
C VAL A 181 -19.30 -6.74 -11.95
N THR A 182 -18.43 -7.02 -12.93
CA THR A 182 -18.72 -6.99 -14.38
C THR A 182 -19.02 -8.37 -14.95
N ASN A 183 -19.09 -9.40 -14.10
CA ASN A 183 -19.31 -10.77 -14.55
C ASN A 183 -20.61 -10.90 -15.32
N PRO A 184 -20.62 -11.66 -16.45
CA PRO A 184 -21.84 -11.92 -17.20
C PRO A 184 -22.88 -12.77 -16.44
N GLU A 185 -22.46 -13.47 -15.37
CA GLU A 185 -23.31 -14.31 -14.52
C GLU A 185 -23.76 -13.54 -13.27
N ALA A 186 -25.07 -13.30 -13.14
CA ALA A 186 -25.63 -12.50 -12.06
C ALA A 186 -25.40 -13.09 -10.66
N THR A 187 -25.36 -14.41 -10.54
CA THR A 187 -25.08 -15.10 -9.26
C THR A 187 -23.66 -14.82 -8.75
N VAL A 188 -22.69 -14.64 -9.65
CA VAL A 188 -21.33 -14.22 -9.32
C VAL A 188 -21.31 -12.79 -8.81
N VAL A 189 -22.04 -11.88 -9.45
CA VAL A 189 -22.18 -10.49 -8.99
C VAL A 189 -22.84 -10.42 -7.61
N THR A 190 -23.85 -11.26 -7.36
CA THR A 190 -24.51 -11.37 -6.05
C THR A 190 -23.52 -11.80 -4.97
N TYR A 191 -22.66 -12.78 -5.27
CA TYR A 191 -21.63 -13.23 -4.33
C TYR A 191 -20.58 -12.15 -4.07
N ALA A 192 -20.15 -11.41 -5.11
CA ALA A 192 -19.28 -10.24 -4.96
C ALA A 192 -19.92 -9.17 -4.06
N GLY A 193 -21.23 -8.94 -4.19
CA GLY A 193 -22.01 -8.05 -3.33
C GLY A 193 -22.03 -8.49 -1.87
N TYR A 194 -22.25 -9.78 -1.62
CA TYR A 194 -22.18 -10.35 -0.27
C TYR A 194 -20.80 -10.16 0.38
N GLN A 195 -19.72 -10.48 -0.36
CA GLN A 195 -18.35 -10.30 0.13
C GLN A 195 -18.05 -8.82 0.42
N THR A 196 -18.47 -7.93 -0.48
CA THR A 196 -18.28 -6.47 -0.32
C THR A 196 -19.02 -5.94 0.91
N LYS A 197 -20.27 -6.35 1.11
CA LYS A 197 -21.05 -5.99 2.29
C LYS A 197 -20.33 -6.39 3.56
N ARG A 198 -19.90 -7.65 3.65
CA ARG A 198 -19.16 -8.17 4.82
C ARG A 198 -17.87 -7.37 5.09
N ALA A 199 -17.08 -7.07 4.05
CA ALA A 199 -15.86 -6.29 4.21
C ALA A 199 -16.14 -4.87 4.73
N LEU A 200 -17.19 -4.20 4.27
CA LEU A 200 -17.62 -2.89 4.78
C LEU A 200 -18.09 -2.97 6.24
N ASP A 201 -18.87 -3.98 6.59
CA ASP A 201 -19.34 -4.20 7.96
C ASP A 201 -18.17 -4.46 8.93
N ILE A 202 -17.17 -5.26 8.51
CA ILE A 202 -15.92 -5.50 9.26
C ILE A 202 -15.12 -4.21 9.40
N ALA A 203 -14.94 -3.47 8.31
CA ALA A 203 -14.20 -2.21 8.33
C ALA A 203 -14.83 -1.19 9.28
N ASN A 204 -16.16 -1.09 9.28
CA ASN A 204 -16.90 -0.24 10.21
C ASN A 204 -16.71 -0.70 11.66
N LYS A 205 -16.84 -2.00 11.93
CA LYS A 205 -16.68 -2.59 13.27
C LYS A 205 -15.28 -2.41 13.83
N LEU A 206 -14.24 -2.49 12.98
CA LEU A 206 -12.85 -2.29 13.36
C LEU A 206 -12.38 -0.82 13.31
N GLY A 207 -13.22 0.11 12.88
CA GLY A 207 -12.85 1.52 12.74
C GLY A 207 -11.75 1.75 11.71
N ALA A 208 -11.77 1.03 10.59
CA ALA A 208 -10.80 1.21 9.52
C ALA A 208 -10.87 2.63 8.94
N GLU A 209 -9.71 3.22 8.65
CA GLU A 209 -9.65 4.55 8.05
C GLU A 209 -10.20 4.55 6.62
N ASN A 210 -10.03 3.41 5.90
CA ASN A 210 -10.43 3.27 4.51
C ASN A 210 -10.97 1.85 4.21
N VAL A 211 -11.79 1.75 3.16
CA VAL A 211 -12.09 0.47 2.49
C VAL A 211 -11.62 0.52 1.07
N MET A 212 -10.88 -0.51 0.63
CA MET A 212 -10.27 -0.59 -0.69
C MET A 212 -10.98 -1.60 -1.59
N PHE A 213 -11.47 -1.15 -2.74
CA PHE A 213 -11.95 -1.98 -3.82
C PHE A 213 -10.81 -2.27 -4.81
N SER A 214 -10.60 -3.54 -5.15
CA SER A 214 -9.64 -3.94 -6.17
C SER A 214 -10.36 -4.28 -7.47
N GLY A 215 -10.24 -3.44 -8.49
CA GLY A 215 -10.78 -3.68 -9.84
C GLY A 215 -9.94 -4.64 -10.70
N SER A 216 -9.04 -5.43 -10.10
CA SER A 216 -8.04 -6.21 -10.85
C SER A 216 -8.61 -7.37 -11.67
N GLN A 217 -9.83 -7.81 -11.37
CA GLN A 217 -10.50 -8.88 -12.13
C GLN A 217 -11.43 -8.34 -13.21
N GLU A 218 -11.80 -7.06 -13.14
CA GLU A 218 -12.75 -6.45 -14.06
C GLU A 218 -12.13 -6.27 -15.45
N GLY A 219 -12.73 -6.87 -16.46
CA GLY A 219 -12.22 -6.86 -17.81
C GLY A 219 -12.82 -7.96 -18.69
N TYR A 220 -12.32 -8.09 -19.91
CA TYR A 220 -12.83 -9.05 -20.90
C TYR A 220 -11.69 -9.73 -21.66
N PHE A 221 -11.95 -10.92 -22.19
CA PHE A 221 -11.01 -11.66 -23.03
C PHE A 221 -11.25 -11.45 -24.53
N ASN A 222 -12.52 -11.31 -24.94
CA ASN A 222 -12.87 -11.15 -26.33
C ASN A 222 -14.08 -10.21 -26.46
N VAL A 223 -13.92 -9.15 -27.24
CA VAL A 223 -14.97 -8.15 -27.47
C VAL A 223 -16.18 -8.69 -28.23
N MET A 224 -16.01 -9.76 -29.00
CA MET A 224 -17.11 -10.36 -29.79
C MET A 224 -18.25 -10.92 -28.94
N ASN A 225 -17.96 -11.33 -27.72
CA ASN A 225 -18.94 -11.89 -26.78
C ASN A 225 -19.13 -11.06 -25.51
N THR A 226 -18.73 -9.77 -25.54
CA THR A 226 -18.79 -8.88 -24.39
C THR A 226 -19.62 -7.64 -24.67
N ASP A 227 -20.64 -7.39 -23.86
CA ASP A 227 -21.39 -6.13 -23.86
C ASP A 227 -20.70 -5.12 -22.94
N LEU A 228 -19.71 -4.41 -23.50
CA LEU A 228 -18.89 -3.44 -22.75
C LEU A 228 -19.74 -2.36 -22.06
N ASN A 229 -20.80 -1.88 -22.72
CA ASN A 229 -21.67 -0.86 -22.13
C ASN A 229 -22.42 -1.37 -20.90
N ARG A 230 -22.90 -2.61 -20.95
CA ARG A 230 -23.57 -3.26 -19.83
C ARG A 230 -22.60 -3.48 -18.67
N GLU A 231 -21.42 -3.99 -18.94
CA GLU A 231 -20.42 -4.26 -17.91
C GLU A 231 -19.97 -2.98 -17.21
N MET A 232 -19.70 -1.90 -17.94
CA MET A 232 -19.36 -0.61 -17.36
C MET A 232 -20.50 -0.01 -16.52
N LYS A 233 -21.76 -0.14 -16.98
CA LYS A 233 -22.92 0.26 -16.19
C LYS A 233 -23.10 -0.59 -14.94
N ASN A 234 -22.84 -1.88 -15.00
CA ASN A 234 -22.88 -2.76 -13.83
C ASN A 234 -21.79 -2.40 -12.83
N PHE A 235 -20.58 -2.10 -13.30
CA PHE A 235 -19.49 -1.64 -12.45
C PHE A 235 -19.86 -0.35 -11.69
N HIS A 236 -20.39 0.65 -12.42
CA HIS A 236 -20.89 1.87 -11.79
C HIS A 236 -21.99 1.60 -10.75
N LYS A 237 -23.01 0.80 -11.11
CA LYS A 237 -24.11 0.44 -10.20
C LYS A 237 -23.58 -0.23 -8.94
N PHE A 238 -22.61 -1.13 -9.07
CA PHE A 238 -22.02 -1.82 -7.94
C PHE A 238 -21.30 -0.87 -6.98
N LEU A 239 -20.49 0.06 -7.51
CA LEU A 239 -19.85 1.08 -6.67
C LEU A 239 -20.87 1.99 -5.98
N LYS A 240 -21.99 2.31 -6.63
CA LYS A 240 -23.10 3.03 -5.99
C LYS A 240 -23.71 2.23 -4.84
N LEU A 241 -23.97 0.94 -5.01
CA LEU A 241 -24.44 0.06 -3.93
C LEU A 241 -23.45 0.02 -2.75
N MET A 242 -22.16 0.02 -3.04
CA MET A 242 -21.11 0.07 -2.03
C MET A 242 -21.15 1.40 -1.25
N ILE A 243 -21.33 2.53 -1.92
CA ILE A 243 -21.46 3.86 -1.31
C ILE A 243 -22.75 3.93 -0.47
N GLU A 244 -23.87 3.48 -1.01
CA GLU A 244 -25.16 3.46 -0.30
C GLU A 244 -25.13 2.58 0.97
N HIS A 245 -24.44 1.43 0.89
CA HIS A 245 -24.28 0.58 2.08
C HIS A 245 -23.38 1.25 3.12
N LYS A 246 -22.25 1.85 2.69
CA LYS A 246 -21.37 2.64 3.55
C LYS A 246 -22.14 3.70 4.33
N ASP A 247 -22.98 4.47 3.63
CA ASP A 247 -23.78 5.55 4.25
C ASP A 247 -24.83 4.98 5.22
N ARG A 248 -25.50 3.88 4.84
CA ARG A 248 -26.53 3.21 5.68
C ARG A 248 -25.97 2.69 6.99
N ILE A 249 -24.74 2.15 7.01
CA ILE A 249 -24.10 1.65 8.23
C ILE A 249 -23.36 2.74 9.02
N GLY A 250 -23.39 4.00 8.55
CA GLY A 250 -22.70 5.13 9.17
C GLY A 250 -21.18 5.07 9.12
N TYR A 251 -20.61 4.29 8.19
CA TYR A 251 -19.16 4.20 8.04
C TYR A 251 -18.59 5.51 7.46
N ARG A 252 -17.68 6.13 8.20
CA ARG A 252 -17.10 7.45 7.82
C ARG A 252 -15.77 7.36 7.07
N GLY A 253 -15.20 6.16 6.95
CA GLY A 253 -13.93 5.95 6.26
C GLY A 253 -14.01 6.28 4.76
N GLN A 254 -12.85 6.51 4.13
CA GLN A 254 -12.73 6.79 2.71
C GLN A 254 -12.85 5.51 1.88
N LEU A 255 -13.56 5.55 0.77
CA LEU A 255 -13.51 4.51 -0.23
C LEU A 255 -12.30 4.70 -1.15
N LEU A 256 -11.56 3.64 -1.32
CA LEU A 256 -10.38 3.59 -2.18
C LEU A 256 -10.60 2.62 -3.33
N MET A 257 -10.05 2.94 -4.50
CA MET A 257 -9.99 2.05 -5.65
C MET A 257 -8.54 1.80 -6.03
N GLN A 258 -8.13 0.54 -6.01
CA GLN A 258 -6.79 0.15 -6.42
C GLN A 258 -6.72 0.08 -7.94
N THR A 259 -5.77 0.79 -8.53
CA THR A 259 -5.47 0.68 -9.96
C THR A 259 -4.77 -0.64 -10.26
N VAL A 260 -5.07 -1.24 -11.41
CA VAL A 260 -4.40 -2.48 -11.85
C VAL A 260 -3.00 -2.14 -12.35
N PHE A 261 -1.96 -2.79 -11.81
CA PHE A 261 -0.59 -2.45 -12.14
C PHE A 261 0.21 -3.58 -12.80
N ASP A 262 -0.37 -4.77 -12.92
CA ASP A 262 0.38 -5.92 -13.41
C ASP A 262 -0.05 -6.27 -14.85
N THR A 263 0.75 -5.78 -15.78
CA THR A 263 0.58 -6.02 -17.21
C THR A 263 1.36 -7.25 -17.71
N ARG A 264 2.01 -7.97 -16.79
CA ARG A 264 2.94 -9.05 -17.17
C ARG A 264 2.26 -10.31 -17.70
N ASN A 265 1.00 -10.53 -17.36
CA ASN A 265 0.25 -11.67 -17.88
C ASN A 265 -0.55 -11.26 -19.11
N LYS A 266 0.07 -11.37 -20.28
CA LYS A 266 -0.59 -11.18 -21.58
C LYS A 266 -1.84 -12.05 -21.80
N ASN A 267 -2.03 -13.07 -20.97
CA ASN A 267 -3.13 -14.04 -21.03
C ASN A 267 -4.34 -13.67 -20.15
N GLU A 268 -4.31 -12.52 -19.43
CA GLU A 268 -5.37 -12.14 -18.49
C GLU A 268 -6.49 -11.27 -19.12
N GLY A 269 -6.50 -11.09 -20.44
CA GLY A 269 -7.47 -10.27 -21.12
C GLY A 269 -7.27 -8.76 -20.92
N SER A 270 -8.17 -7.97 -21.47
CA SER A 270 -8.18 -6.50 -21.33
C SER A 270 -8.87 -6.09 -20.04
N LYS A 271 -8.26 -5.19 -19.27
CA LYS A 271 -8.78 -4.72 -17.97
C LYS A 271 -9.42 -3.34 -18.11
N TYR A 272 -10.58 -3.12 -17.47
CA TYR A 272 -11.29 -1.84 -17.52
C TYR A 272 -10.55 -0.73 -16.79
N CYS A 273 -10.07 -1.00 -15.59
CA CYS A 273 -9.29 -0.05 -14.79
C CYS A 273 -7.80 -0.39 -14.85
N TYR A 274 -7.27 -0.41 -16.06
CA TYR A 274 -5.93 -0.88 -16.39
C TYR A 274 -4.82 -0.06 -15.72
N ASP A 275 -4.97 1.26 -15.66
CA ASP A 275 -4.00 2.18 -15.08
C ASP A 275 -4.69 3.32 -14.32
N PHE A 276 -3.88 4.26 -13.83
CA PHE A 276 -4.34 5.46 -13.16
C PHE A 276 -5.33 6.26 -14.04
N SER A 277 -4.98 6.50 -15.30
CA SER A 277 -5.76 7.37 -16.21
C SER A 277 -7.11 6.77 -16.55
N SER A 278 -7.15 5.48 -16.90
CA SER A 278 -8.40 4.77 -17.20
C SER A 278 -9.32 4.69 -15.99
N THR A 279 -8.74 4.46 -14.79
CA THR A 279 -9.50 4.43 -13.54
C THR A 279 -10.07 5.80 -13.18
N LEU A 280 -9.27 6.86 -13.30
CA LEU A 280 -9.74 8.23 -13.04
C LEU A 280 -10.80 8.66 -14.06
N CYS A 281 -10.63 8.32 -15.34
CA CYS A 281 -11.62 8.59 -16.39
C CYS A 281 -12.96 7.94 -16.06
N PHE A 282 -12.96 6.66 -15.67
CA PHE A 282 -14.14 5.95 -15.21
C PHE A 282 -14.81 6.66 -14.03
N LEU A 283 -14.07 6.98 -12.98
CA LEU A 283 -14.62 7.65 -11.81
C LEU A 283 -15.21 9.03 -12.15
N LYS A 284 -14.54 9.82 -13.00
CA LYS A 284 -15.04 11.13 -13.44
C LYS A 284 -16.26 11.02 -14.33
N HIS A 285 -16.29 10.06 -15.28
CA HIS A 285 -17.43 9.84 -16.15
C HIS A 285 -18.73 9.57 -15.38
N TYR A 286 -18.61 8.85 -14.24
CA TYR A 286 -19.74 8.52 -13.40
C TYR A 286 -19.89 9.42 -12.16
N ASN A 287 -19.13 10.52 -12.06
CA ASN A 287 -19.13 11.46 -10.92
C ASN A 287 -18.85 10.82 -9.56
N LEU A 288 -17.96 9.81 -9.52
CA LEU A 288 -17.54 9.08 -8.32
C LEU A 288 -16.22 9.58 -7.71
N ASP A 289 -15.48 10.45 -8.42
CA ASP A 289 -14.12 10.91 -8.07
C ASP A 289 -14.04 11.72 -6.76
N ARG A 290 -15.16 12.26 -6.29
CA ARG A 290 -15.25 12.91 -4.96
C ARG A 290 -15.40 11.90 -3.82
N GLN A 291 -16.02 10.76 -4.07
CA GLN A 291 -16.34 9.74 -3.06
C GLN A 291 -15.30 8.62 -3.02
N VAL A 292 -14.63 8.35 -4.13
CA VAL A 292 -13.64 7.28 -4.28
C VAL A 292 -12.29 7.90 -4.66
N LYS A 293 -11.26 7.62 -3.86
CA LYS A 293 -9.87 8.01 -4.14
C LYS A 293 -9.06 6.82 -4.63
N LEU A 294 -7.89 7.09 -5.22
CA LEU A 294 -7.10 6.05 -5.87
C LEU A 294 -5.95 5.58 -4.98
N VAL A 295 -5.69 4.28 -5.03
CA VAL A 295 -4.47 3.67 -4.52
C VAL A 295 -3.50 3.49 -5.68
N VAL A 296 -2.32 4.09 -5.57
CA VAL A 296 -1.31 4.12 -6.63
C VAL A 296 0.04 3.61 -6.14
N LYS A 297 0.96 3.35 -7.09
CA LYS A 297 2.37 3.03 -6.78
C LYS A 297 3.21 4.32 -6.68
N PRO A 298 4.34 4.28 -5.96
CA PRO A 298 5.31 5.37 -5.94
C PRO A 298 5.78 5.78 -7.35
N GLY A 299 5.96 7.08 -7.57
CA GLY A 299 6.45 7.67 -8.80
C GLY A 299 5.36 8.39 -9.59
N HIS A 300 5.41 8.33 -10.93
CA HIS A 300 4.58 9.14 -11.83
C HIS A 300 3.08 9.15 -11.48
N PHE A 301 2.50 8.00 -11.19
CA PHE A 301 1.06 7.93 -10.84
C PHE A 301 0.73 8.64 -9.53
N THR A 302 1.66 8.67 -8.55
CA THR A 302 1.46 9.49 -7.34
C THR A 302 1.48 10.97 -7.68
N TYR A 303 2.39 11.42 -8.56
CA TYR A 303 2.45 12.83 -8.97
C TYR A 303 1.15 13.26 -9.66
N MET A 304 0.68 12.45 -10.60
CA MET A 304 -0.58 12.73 -11.31
C MET A 304 -1.80 12.65 -10.40
N ALA A 305 -1.84 11.67 -9.47
CA ALA A 305 -2.92 11.55 -8.49
C ALA A 305 -3.02 12.78 -7.59
N ASN A 306 -1.89 13.36 -7.21
CA ASN A 306 -1.84 14.63 -6.48
C ASN A 306 -2.35 15.81 -7.32
N VAL A 307 -1.87 15.95 -8.56
CA VAL A 307 -2.32 17.03 -9.47
C VAL A 307 -3.83 17.00 -9.67
N TYR A 308 -4.44 15.82 -9.77
CA TYR A 308 -5.89 15.68 -9.94
C TYR A 308 -6.68 15.58 -8.62
N GLY A 309 -6.03 15.71 -7.47
CA GLY A 309 -6.67 15.61 -6.16
C GLY A 309 -7.33 14.24 -5.89
N SER A 310 -6.82 13.18 -6.53
CA SER A 310 -7.38 11.83 -6.50
C SER A 310 -6.57 10.84 -5.65
N LEU A 311 -5.44 11.27 -5.08
CA LEU A 311 -4.60 10.40 -4.25
C LEU A 311 -5.35 10.01 -2.97
N GLY A 312 -5.45 8.70 -2.73
CA GLY A 312 -6.00 8.13 -1.51
C GLY A 312 -4.94 7.44 -0.66
N SER A 313 -4.13 6.58 -1.28
CA SER A 313 -3.08 5.82 -0.57
C SER A 313 -1.99 5.39 -1.55
N VAL A 314 -0.85 4.97 -1.01
CA VAL A 314 0.28 4.50 -1.84
C VAL A 314 0.68 3.08 -1.43
N ASP A 315 0.65 2.17 -2.39
CA ASP A 315 1.11 0.78 -2.23
C ASP A 315 2.61 0.66 -2.54
N VAL A 316 3.38 0.36 -1.52
CA VAL A 316 4.83 0.19 -1.61
C VAL A 316 5.17 -1.29 -1.73
N LYS A 317 5.54 -1.73 -2.95
CA LYS A 317 5.77 -3.15 -3.28
C LYS A 317 7.07 -3.35 -4.04
N ASN A 318 7.64 -4.54 -3.92
CA ASN A 318 8.81 -4.98 -4.69
C ASN A 318 10.00 -4.01 -4.54
N LYS A 319 10.68 -3.67 -5.65
CA LYS A 319 11.81 -2.74 -5.65
C LYS A 319 11.50 -1.35 -5.09
N ASN A 320 10.24 -0.92 -5.11
CA ASN A 320 9.85 0.37 -4.55
C ASN A 320 10.00 0.43 -3.02
N LEU A 321 10.09 -0.71 -2.31
CA LEU A 321 10.34 -0.76 -0.87
C LEU A 321 11.66 -0.08 -0.48
N TYR A 322 12.67 -0.15 -1.35
CA TYR A 322 14.03 0.26 -1.06
C TYR A 322 14.59 1.29 -2.07
N ASP A 323 13.79 1.77 -3.01
CA ASP A 323 14.17 2.78 -4.01
C ASP A 323 14.07 4.18 -3.41
N ILE A 324 15.13 4.61 -2.75
CA ILE A 324 15.20 5.90 -2.05
C ILE A 324 15.02 7.11 -2.98
N HIS A 325 15.49 7.03 -4.24
CA HIS A 325 15.35 8.12 -5.20
C HIS A 325 13.87 8.34 -5.55
N LYS A 326 13.17 7.25 -5.90
CA LYS A 326 11.76 7.29 -6.21
C LYS A 326 10.92 7.65 -4.99
N ALA A 327 11.25 7.09 -3.83
CA ALA A 327 10.60 7.40 -2.56
C ALA A 327 10.70 8.89 -2.23
N SER A 328 11.89 9.51 -2.42
CA SER A 328 12.11 10.94 -2.14
C SER A 328 11.23 11.84 -3.01
N MET A 329 11.14 11.57 -4.30
CA MET A 329 10.27 12.34 -5.21
C MET A 329 8.79 12.08 -4.93
N THR A 330 8.43 10.86 -4.56
CA THR A 330 7.08 10.51 -4.15
C THR A 330 6.67 11.28 -2.90
N MET A 331 7.52 11.28 -1.86
CA MET A 331 7.28 12.03 -0.63
C MET A 331 7.23 13.54 -0.86
N LYS A 332 8.10 14.08 -1.74
CA LYS A 332 8.05 15.49 -2.13
C LYS A 332 6.67 15.86 -2.67
N SER A 333 6.16 15.10 -3.63
CA SER A 333 4.82 15.33 -4.20
C SER A 333 3.70 15.22 -3.14
N ILE A 334 3.79 14.26 -2.22
CA ILE A 334 2.80 14.09 -1.14
C ILE A 334 2.82 15.28 -0.19
N VAL A 335 4.00 15.77 0.22
CA VAL A 335 4.13 16.91 1.15
C VAL A 335 3.62 18.19 0.51
N GLU A 336 3.99 18.47 -0.75
CA GLU A 336 3.53 19.66 -1.50
C GLU A 336 2.01 19.70 -1.66
N ASN A 337 1.35 18.55 -1.67
CA ASN A 337 -0.11 18.46 -1.78
C ASN A 337 -0.82 18.24 -0.43
N GLY A 338 -0.14 18.46 0.68
CA GLY A 338 -0.74 18.46 2.01
C GLY A 338 -0.96 17.08 2.62
N GLY A 339 -0.34 16.03 2.08
CA GLY A 339 -0.43 14.66 2.61
C GLY A 339 -1.49 13.80 1.92
N MET A 340 -1.79 12.65 2.52
CA MET A 340 -2.73 11.66 1.96
C MET A 340 -3.73 11.10 2.99
N SER A 341 -3.83 11.74 4.17
CA SER A 341 -4.82 11.31 5.19
C SER A 341 -6.25 11.38 4.62
N PRO A 342 -7.11 10.39 4.90
CA PRO A 342 -6.96 9.26 5.84
C PRO A 342 -6.16 8.05 5.30
N GLY A 343 -5.64 8.08 4.07
CA GLY A 343 -4.74 7.05 3.55
C GLY A 343 -3.33 7.13 4.13
N GLY A 344 -2.41 6.35 3.57
CA GLY A 344 -1.02 6.26 4.02
C GLY A 344 -0.17 5.38 3.11
N LEU A 345 1.01 5.01 3.57
CA LEU A 345 1.92 4.08 2.90
C LEU A 345 1.65 2.66 3.38
N THR A 346 1.29 1.75 2.47
CA THR A 346 1.19 0.33 2.81
C THR A 346 2.38 -0.44 2.29
N PHE A 347 3.11 -1.09 3.18
CA PHE A 347 4.32 -1.84 2.86
C PHE A 347 4.00 -3.33 2.65
N TYR A 348 4.25 -3.82 1.43
CA TYR A 348 4.08 -5.22 1.06
C TYR A 348 5.47 -5.88 0.96
N VAL A 349 5.89 -6.49 2.04
CA VAL A 349 7.18 -7.19 2.07
C VAL A 349 7.09 -8.50 1.29
N PRO A 350 8.04 -8.78 0.38
CA PRO A 350 8.05 -10.02 -0.38
C PRO A 350 8.34 -11.23 0.51
N HIS A 351 7.63 -12.33 0.25
CA HIS A 351 7.67 -13.58 1.01
C HIS A 351 8.24 -14.76 0.19
N HIS A 352 9.00 -14.43 -0.87
CA HIS A 352 9.44 -15.42 -1.87
C HIS A 352 10.71 -16.18 -1.50
N LYS A 353 11.34 -15.88 -0.38
CA LYS A 353 12.54 -16.58 0.06
C LYS A 353 12.15 -17.94 0.65
N SER A 354 12.83 -18.99 0.26
CA SER A 354 12.65 -20.35 0.80
C SER A 354 13.10 -20.48 2.28
N THR A 355 13.96 -19.56 2.72
CA THR A 355 14.54 -19.52 4.07
C THR A 355 14.08 -18.26 4.81
N PHE A 356 12.78 -18.05 4.89
CA PHE A 356 12.20 -16.88 5.52
C PHE A 356 11.93 -17.12 7.00
N ASP A 357 12.47 -16.30 7.88
CA ASP A 357 12.23 -16.34 9.31
C ASP A 357 11.60 -15.03 9.84
N ALA A 358 11.39 -14.96 11.16
CA ALA A 358 10.81 -13.77 11.79
C ALA A 358 11.75 -12.57 11.73
N LYS A 359 13.07 -12.77 11.77
CA LYS A 359 14.08 -11.71 11.67
C LYS A 359 14.06 -11.09 10.27
N ASP A 360 14.12 -11.92 9.22
CA ASP A 360 14.00 -11.47 7.81
C ASP A 360 12.78 -10.58 7.59
N LEU A 361 11.63 -10.97 8.16
CA LEU A 361 10.40 -10.20 8.05
C LEU A 361 10.51 -8.84 8.74
N ALA A 362 11.00 -8.83 9.95
CA ALA A 362 11.15 -7.60 10.74
C ALA A 362 12.13 -6.64 10.06
N GLU A 363 13.32 -7.10 9.66
CA GLU A 363 14.33 -6.30 8.97
C GLU A 363 13.81 -5.71 7.67
N ALA A 364 13.04 -6.47 6.92
CA ALA A 364 12.46 -6.00 5.67
C ALA A 364 11.44 -4.85 5.90
N PHE A 365 10.59 -4.95 6.93
CA PHE A 365 9.67 -3.86 7.30
C PHE A 365 10.41 -2.66 7.88
N ILE A 366 11.38 -2.86 8.77
CA ILE A 366 12.21 -1.79 9.35
C ILE A 366 12.90 -1.02 8.22
N THR A 367 13.58 -1.72 7.31
CA THR A 367 14.30 -1.11 6.19
C THR A 367 13.36 -0.34 5.26
N ALA A 368 12.17 -0.88 4.98
CA ALA A 368 11.20 -0.23 4.11
C ALA A 368 10.67 1.07 4.74
N VAL A 369 10.25 1.03 6.01
CA VAL A 369 9.77 2.22 6.74
C VAL A 369 10.88 3.26 6.87
N ASP A 370 12.09 2.83 7.20
CA ASP A 370 13.24 3.73 7.36
C ASP A 370 13.67 4.38 6.04
N THR A 371 13.54 3.67 4.91
CA THR A 371 13.76 4.22 3.57
C THR A 371 12.80 5.39 3.29
N TYR A 372 11.52 5.25 3.59
CA TYR A 372 10.53 6.31 3.39
C TYR A 372 10.65 7.44 4.40
N ALA A 373 11.11 7.16 5.62
CA ALA A 373 11.47 8.19 6.60
C ALA A 373 12.66 9.04 6.14
N LYS A 374 13.71 8.41 5.61
CA LYS A 374 14.83 9.12 4.94
C LYS A 374 14.33 9.93 3.74
N ALA A 375 13.48 9.33 2.90
CA ALA A 375 12.87 9.98 1.74
C ALA A 375 12.08 11.23 2.10
N LEU A 376 11.32 11.21 3.19
CA LEU A 376 10.58 12.38 3.70
C LEU A 376 11.52 13.53 4.07
N ARG A 377 12.64 13.24 4.76
CA ARG A 377 13.62 14.27 5.12
C ARG A 377 14.24 14.90 3.88
N ILE A 378 14.60 14.09 2.87
CA ILE A 378 15.12 14.57 1.58
C ILE A 378 14.08 15.42 0.87
N ALA A 379 12.83 14.98 0.84
CA ALA A 379 11.71 15.71 0.24
C ALA A 379 11.54 17.10 0.85
N ILE A 380 11.54 17.18 2.17
CA ILE A 380 11.41 18.46 2.89
C ILE A 380 12.62 19.38 2.65
N LYS A 381 13.83 18.79 2.59
CA LYS A 381 15.03 19.56 2.22
C LYS A 381 14.87 20.21 0.83
N PHE A 382 14.35 19.48 -0.16
CA PHE A 382 14.09 20.01 -1.49
C PHE A 382 12.97 21.06 -1.50
N ILE A 383 11.90 20.87 -0.73
CA ILE A 383 10.80 21.84 -0.63
C ILE A 383 11.30 23.18 -0.07
N ASN A 384 12.22 23.12 0.90
CA ASN A 384 12.78 24.29 1.55
C ASN A 384 14.02 24.87 0.80
N ASP A 385 14.48 24.24 -0.27
CA ASP A 385 15.65 24.69 -1.03
C ASP A 385 15.31 25.90 -1.88
N ILE A 386 15.79 27.08 -1.45
CA ILE A 386 15.58 28.35 -2.14
C ILE A 386 16.13 28.34 -3.56
N GLN A 387 17.29 27.70 -3.81
CA GLN A 387 17.91 27.67 -5.12
C GLN A 387 17.15 26.77 -6.09
N LEU A 388 16.66 25.63 -5.62
CA LEU A 388 15.79 24.78 -6.41
C LEU A 388 14.50 25.52 -6.80
N ASN A 389 13.85 26.18 -5.83
CA ASN A 389 12.63 26.95 -6.08
C ASN A 389 12.84 28.09 -7.06
N LYS A 390 13.96 28.84 -6.95
CA LYS A 390 14.35 29.85 -7.93
C LYS A 390 14.57 29.25 -9.32
N SER A 391 15.21 28.09 -9.40
CA SER A 391 15.46 27.41 -10.69
C SER A 391 14.15 26.99 -11.37
N ILE A 392 13.15 26.54 -10.59
CA ILE A 392 11.81 26.25 -11.11
C ILE A 392 11.12 27.51 -11.59
N GLN A 393 11.15 28.60 -10.82
CA GLN A 393 10.57 29.90 -11.22
C GLN A 393 11.22 30.41 -12.51
N MET A 394 12.54 30.37 -12.62
CA MET A 394 13.26 30.81 -13.81
C MET A 394 12.94 29.96 -15.05
N ARG A 395 12.66 28.66 -14.88
CA ARG A 395 12.25 27.80 -15.98
C ARG A 395 10.96 28.26 -16.65
N TYR A 396 10.05 28.85 -15.88
CA TYR A 396 8.73 29.30 -16.34
C TYR A 396 8.60 30.82 -16.39
N VAL A 397 9.70 31.56 -16.32
CA VAL A 397 9.71 33.03 -16.24
C VAL A 397 8.99 33.70 -17.41
N SER A 398 9.04 33.10 -18.62
CA SER A 398 8.35 33.60 -19.80
C SER A 398 6.83 33.70 -19.66
N PHE A 399 6.24 32.98 -18.70
CA PHE A 399 4.81 33.05 -18.39
C PHE A 399 4.46 34.15 -17.36
N SER A 400 5.45 34.89 -16.85
CA SER A 400 5.23 35.91 -15.83
C SER A 400 4.96 37.31 -16.40
N SER A 401 5.18 37.52 -17.71
CA SER A 401 4.98 38.81 -18.38
C SER A 401 4.58 38.65 -19.84
N GLY A 402 4.15 39.76 -20.46
CA GLY A 402 3.82 39.83 -21.88
C GLY A 402 2.78 38.79 -22.31
N TRP A 403 3.01 38.13 -23.44
CA TRP A 403 2.10 37.12 -23.98
C TRP A 403 1.90 35.92 -23.03
N GLY A 404 2.96 35.50 -22.36
CA GLY A 404 2.87 34.39 -21.39
C GLY A 404 1.90 34.70 -20.23
N SER A 405 1.87 35.92 -19.74
CA SER A 405 0.89 36.36 -18.74
C SER A 405 -0.55 36.35 -19.29
N LYS A 406 -0.72 36.83 -20.54
CA LYS A 406 -2.02 36.79 -21.23
C LYS A 406 -2.52 35.34 -21.43
N PHE A 407 -1.61 34.42 -21.77
CA PHE A 407 -1.93 32.99 -21.86
C PHE A 407 -2.37 32.40 -20.51
N ASN A 408 -1.68 32.72 -19.42
CA ASN A 408 -2.01 32.25 -18.08
C ASN A 408 -3.37 32.77 -17.57
N SER A 409 -3.76 34.02 -17.94
CA SER A 409 -5.06 34.59 -17.57
C SER A 409 -6.24 34.02 -18.39
N SER A 410 -5.98 33.09 -19.33
CA SER A 410 -6.98 32.55 -20.26
C SER A 410 -7.61 33.60 -21.19
N GLU A 411 -6.98 34.73 -21.37
CA GLU A 411 -7.41 35.80 -22.29
C GLU A 411 -6.86 35.64 -23.71
N ALA A 412 -5.87 34.73 -23.89
CA ALA A 412 -5.25 34.46 -25.17
C ALA A 412 -6.13 33.53 -26.03
N ASN A 413 -6.15 33.80 -27.33
CA ASN A 413 -6.77 32.96 -28.36
C ASN A 413 -5.76 32.55 -29.45
N LEU A 414 -6.16 31.79 -30.43
CA LEU A 414 -5.25 31.30 -31.50
C LEU A 414 -4.80 32.42 -32.44
N ASP A 415 -5.61 33.45 -32.66
CA ASP A 415 -5.21 34.63 -33.47
C ASP A 415 -4.08 35.39 -32.76
N ASP A 416 -4.16 35.53 -31.43
CA ASP A 416 -3.08 36.09 -30.63
C ASP A 416 -1.77 35.29 -30.75
N CYS A 417 -1.87 33.94 -30.86
CA CYS A 417 -0.72 33.08 -31.09
C CYS A 417 -0.10 33.36 -32.47
N GLU A 418 -0.93 33.51 -33.52
CA GLU A 418 -0.48 33.83 -34.86
C GLU A 418 0.22 35.20 -34.88
N ASP A 419 -0.39 36.21 -34.30
CA ASP A 419 0.18 37.56 -34.19
C ASP A 419 1.50 37.56 -33.43
N GLN A 420 1.60 36.79 -32.34
CA GLN A 420 2.85 36.66 -31.58
C GLN A 420 3.95 35.97 -32.40
N CYS A 421 3.60 34.90 -33.14
CA CYS A 421 4.55 34.22 -34.02
C CYS A 421 5.04 35.11 -35.17
N ARG A 422 4.16 35.95 -35.75
CA ARG A 422 4.54 36.91 -36.79
C ARG A 422 5.47 38.01 -36.29
N LYS A 423 5.37 38.40 -35.00
CA LYS A 423 6.24 39.39 -34.35
C LYS A 423 7.59 38.83 -33.95
N GLN A 424 7.68 37.52 -33.73
CA GLN A 424 8.93 36.85 -33.41
C GLN A 424 9.60 36.38 -34.72
N GLU A 425 10.82 36.90 -35.01
CA GLU A 425 11.62 36.36 -36.09
C GLU A 425 11.80 34.85 -35.86
N SER A 426 11.39 34.04 -36.83
CA SER A 426 11.19 32.59 -36.75
C SER A 426 12.45 31.76 -36.41
N ASN A 427 13.61 32.39 -36.27
CA ASN A 427 14.89 31.70 -36.15
C ASN A 427 15.41 31.52 -34.69
N VAL A 428 14.68 31.88 -33.67
CA VAL A 428 15.23 31.93 -32.27
C VAL A 428 14.41 31.20 -31.24
N MET A 429 13.45 30.33 -31.62
CA MET A 429 12.74 29.51 -30.65
C MET A 429 13.55 28.28 -30.26
N LEU A 430 14.50 28.45 -29.35
CA LEU A 430 15.20 27.33 -28.73
C LEU A 430 14.45 26.91 -27.45
N PRO A 431 13.95 25.66 -27.35
CA PRO A 431 13.34 25.19 -26.13
C PRO A 431 14.37 25.15 -25.00
N PRO A 432 13.99 25.47 -23.74
CA PRO A 432 14.91 25.38 -22.63
C PRO A 432 15.36 23.93 -22.43
N PRO A 433 16.68 23.69 -22.19
CA PRO A 433 17.19 22.33 -22.01
C PRO A 433 16.58 21.66 -20.81
N SER A 434 16.35 20.33 -20.88
CA SER A 434 15.74 19.53 -19.79
C SER A 434 16.64 19.46 -18.57
N ARG A 435 17.97 19.42 -18.75
CA ARG A 435 18.98 19.21 -17.71
C ARG A 435 18.72 17.99 -16.84
N SER A 436 18.16 16.93 -17.41
CA SER A 436 17.79 15.69 -16.68
C SER A 436 18.92 15.12 -15.86
N GLU A 437 20.13 15.06 -16.45
CA GLU A 437 21.32 14.51 -15.82
C GLU A 437 21.79 15.36 -14.64
N HIS A 438 21.70 16.68 -14.77
CA HIS A 438 21.98 17.61 -13.69
C HIS A 438 21.05 17.38 -12.49
N TRP A 439 19.74 17.30 -12.73
CA TRP A 439 18.77 17.09 -11.65
C TRP A 439 18.87 15.69 -11.03
N GLN A 440 19.22 14.68 -11.84
CA GLN A 440 19.52 13.35 -11.32
C GLN A 440 20.75 13.37 -10.41
N ALA A 441 21.81 14.09 -10.80
CA ALA A 441 23.01 14.26 -9.98
C ALA A 441 22.72 15.01 -8.68
N VAL A 442 21.88 16.05 -8.71
CA VAL A 442 21.43 16.77 -7.50
C VAL A 442 20.68 15.84 -6.56
N LEU A 443 19.75 15.04 -7.09
CA LEU A 443 19.01 14.06 -6.28
C LEU A 443 19.96 13.03 -5.66
N THR A 444 20.84 12.41 -6.45
CA THR A 444 21.79 11.40 -5.98
C THR A 444 22.68 11.93 -4.86
N ARG A 445 23.29 13.11 -5.05
CA ARG A 445 24.12 13.74 -4.02
C ARG A 445 23.37 13.99 -2.71
N ASN A 446 22.10 14.41 -2.77
CA ASN A 446 21.29 14.63 -1.58
C ASN A 446 20.89 13.31 -0.88
N VAL A 447 20.76 12.22 -1.63
CA VAL A 447 20.50 10.88 -1.10
C VAL A 447 21.75 10.31 -0.40
N GLU A 448 22.94 10.53 -1.01
CA GLU A 448 24.21 10.01 -0.51
C GLU A 448 24.78 10.83 0.66
N THR A 449 24.47 12.13 0.71
CA THR A 449 24.94 12.99 1.81
C THR A 449 24.32 12.52 3.11
N PRO A 450 25.12 12.14 4.14
CA PRO A 450 24.57 11.85 5.45
C PRO A 450 23.81 13.06 5.97
N PHE A 451 22.69 12.82 6.67
CA PHE A 451 22.05 13.86 7.47
C PHE A 451 22.95 14.08 8.71
N LEU A 452 24.10 14.69 8.48
CA LEU A 452 24.97 15.15 9.55
C LEU A 452 24.25 16.31 10.23
N LYS A 453 24.28 16.27 11.56
CA LYS A 453 23.71 17.28 12.47
C LYS A 453 24.24 18.66 12.18
#